data_1210590e11a9cb4b0b9b2239888453a7
#
_entry.id   1210590e11a9cb4b0b9b2239888453a7
#
_cell.length_a   1.000
_cell.length_b   1.000
_cell.length_c   1.000
_cell.angle_alpha   90.00
_cell.angle_beta   90.00
_cell.angle_gamma   90.00
#
_symmetry.space_group_name_H-M   'P 1'
#
loop_
_entity.id
_entity.type
_entity.pdbx_description
1 polymer ?
#
loop_
_entity_poly.entity_id
_entity_poly.type
_entity_poly.pdbx_seq_one_letter_code
_entity_poly.pdbx_strand_id
1 'polypeptide(L)'
;MTPERRQRLLVVATATIAGLYMANLILVEPLYNWGARRAQQIEKLRKQVRSGEQLVGRADRVQEVWDRIRTHSLPANPSQAEQQLLNTLDQWARESGSEILDRVPQWRGDEADHQTLTCRLEINGSLGSLTKFLQRLESGSLDLKVDAMQLTTRDPSAQQMTLGLQLNALVLSSNTP
;
A
#
# COMPACT_ATOMS: atom_id res chain seq x y z
N MET A 1 79.83 18.20 41.23
CA MET A 1 78.58 18.52 40.58
C MET A 1 77.63 19.09 41.60
N THR A 2 77.37 20.39 41.58
CA THR A 2 76.63 21.12 42.58
C THR A 2 75.16 20.68 42.61
N PRO A 3 74.58 20.49 43.78
CA PRO A 3 73.20 19.95 43.93
C PRO A 3 72.17 20.79 43.20
N GLU A 4 72.41 22.10 43.05
CA GLU A 4 71.46 23.01 42.35
C GLU A 4 71.32 22.70 40.85
N ARG A 5 72.36 22.19 40.17
CA ARG A 5 72.25 21.86 38.76
C ARG A 5 71.35 20.61 38.56
N ARG A 6 71.42 19.64 39.45
CA ARG A 6 70.58 18.43 39.40
C ARG A 6 69.10 18.78 39.67
N GLN A 7 68.83 19.69 40.58
CA GLN A 7 67.50 20.11 40.90
C GLN A 7 66.84 20.87 39.72
N ARG A 8 67.61 21.76 39.04
CA ARG A 8 67.09 22.45 37.83
C ARG A 8 66.88 21.48 36.67
N LEU A 9 67.74 20.51 36.48
CA LEU A 9 67.53 19.47 35.45
C LEU A 9 66.29 18.63 35.70
N LEU A 10 66.00 18.26 36.95
CA LEU A 10 64.79 17.49 37.30
C LEU A 10 63.53 18.35 37.10
N VAL A 11 63.55 19.61 37.46
CA VAL A 11 62.40 20.53 37.26
C VAL A 11 62.12 20.76 35.76
N VAL A 12 63.16 20.93 34.94
CA VAL A 12 63.00 21.08 33.50
C VAL A 12 62.48 19.78 32.86
N ALA A 13 62.99 18.64 33.31
CA ALA A 13 62.51 17.34 32.79
C ALA A 13 61.04 17.04 33.15
N THR A 14 60.63 17.33 34.36
CA THR A 14 59.20 17.19 34.76
C THR A 14 58.30 18.19 34.04
N ALA A 15 58.73 19.44 33.83
CA ALA A 15 57.99 20.42 33.10
C ALA A 15 57.82 20.06 31.60
N THR A 16 58.86 19.50 30.98
CA THR A 16 58.78 19.05 29.59
C THR A 16 57.85 17.83 29.44
N ILE A 17 57.91 16.86 30.35
CA ILE A 17 56.98 15.72 30.33
C ILE A 17 55.54 16.15 30.57
N ALA A 18 55.30 17.05 31.52
CA ALA A 18 53.95 17.57 31.77
C ALA A 18 53.44 18.38 30.58
N GLY A 19 54.32 19.18 29.94
CA GLY A 19 53.95 19.93 28.72
C GLY A 19 53.60 19.05 27.52
N LEU A 20 54.40 17.96 27.33
CA LEU A 20 54.08 16.97 26.27
C LEU A 20 52.80 16.21 26.53
N TYR A 21 52.52 15.89 27.80
CA TYR A 21 51.28 15.24 28.18
C TYR A 21 50.06 16.11 27.97
N MET A 22 50.15 17.41 28.35
CA MET A 22 49.11 18.40 28.09
C MET A 22 48.90 18.65 26.58
N ALA A 23 49.97 18.73 25.81
CA ALA A 23 49.89 18.89 24.36
C ALA A 23 49.20 17.69 23.69
N ASN A 24 49.51 16.48 24.16
CA ASN A 24 48.85 15.25 23.68
C ASN A 24 47.34 15.26 23.98
N LEU A 25 46.93 15.64 25.19
CA LEU A 25 45.51 15.70 25.58
C LEU A 25 44.75 16.76 24.76
N ILE A 26 45.35 17.90 24.48
CA ILE A 26 44.69 19.02 23.79
C ILE A 26 44.66 18.82 22.27
N LEU A 27 45.66 18.16 21.66
CA LEU A 27 45.73 18.01 20.21
C LEU A 27 45.07 16.69 19.71
N VAL A 28 45.20 15.61 20.44
CA VAL A 28 44.78 14.27 19.95
C VAL A 28 43.28 14.08 20.12
N GLU A 29 42.66 14.50 21.23
CA GLU A 29 41.22 14.36 21.45
C GLU A 29 40.33 15.11 20.42
N PRO A 30 40.62 16.39 20.08
CA PRO A 30 39.75 17.08 19.12
C PRO A 30 39.88 16.56 17.69
N LEU A 31 41.06 16.03 17.29
CA LEU A 31 41.25 15.46 15.95
C LEU A 31 40.47 14.16 15.76
N TYR A 32 40.45 13.28 16.77
CA TYR A 32 39.66 12.05 16.72
C TYR A 32 38.15 12.33 16.67
N ASN A 33 37.67 13.29 17.46
CA ASN A 33 36.26 13.66 17.50
C ASN A 33 35.78 14.37 16.21
N TRP A 34 36.67 15.05 15.50
CA TRP A 34 36.32 15.76 14.25
C TRP A 34 36.11 14.79 13.09
N GLY A 35 36.91 13.73 13.00
CA GLY A 35 36.75 12.67 12.02
C GLY A 35 35.46 11.85 12.23
N ALA A 36 35.16 11.50 13.48
CA ALA A 36 33.97 10.74 13.84
C ALA A 36 32.65 11.50 13.56
N ARG A 37 32.64 12.81 13.79
CA ARG A 37 31.45 13.67 13.51
C ARG A 37 31.15 13.78 12.03
N ARG A 38 32.16 13.84 11.16
CA ARG A 38 31.97 13.86 9.70
C ARG A 38 31.45 12.51 9.18
N ALA A 39 31.95 11.42 9.67
CA ALA A 39 31.49 10.08 9.31
C ALA A 39 30.01 9.88 9.70
N GLN A 40 29.61 10.33 10.89
CA GLN A 40 28.22 10.28 11.36
C GLN A 40 27.27 11.15 10.53
N GLN A 41 27.72 12.34 10.07
CA GLN A 41 26.92 13.18 9.20
C GLN A 41 26.69 12.58 7.83
N ILE A 42 27.71 11.98 7.24
CA ILE A 42 27.61 11.26 5.96
C ILE A 42 26.66 10.08 6.08
N GLU A 43 26.73 9.34 7.18
CA GLU A 43 25.84 8.20 7.42
C GLU A 43 24.38 8.60 7.64
N LYS A 44 24.16 9.72 8.36
CA LYS A 44 22.80 10.32 8.51
C LYS A 44 22.23 10.77 7.17
N LEU A 45 23.01 11.45 6.35
CA LEU A 45 22.61 11.90 5.02
C LEU A 45 22.32 10.71 4.10
N ARG A 46 23.15 9.66 4.13
CA ARG A 46 22.90 8.41 3.36
C ARG A 46 21.63 7.69 3.81
N LYS A 47 21.33 7.66 5.12
CA LYS A 47 20.06 7.12 5.62
C LYS A 47 18.86 7.94 5.15
N GLN A 48 18.97 9.27 5.15
CA GLN A 48 17.91 10.15 4.67
C GLN A 48 17.66 9.99 3.16
N VAL A 49 18.73 9.88 2.35
CA VAL A 49 18.60 9.64 0.90
C VAL A 49 17.98 8.26 0.64
N ARG A 50 18.43 7.20 1.31
CA ARG A 50 17.82 5.87 1.17
C ARG A 50 16.34 5.84 1.60
N SER A 51 15.98 6.57 2.66
CA SER A 51 14.59 6.69 3.06
C SER A 51 13.77 7.48 2.04
N GLY A 52 14.35 8.52 1.44
CA GLY A 52 13.74 9.27 0.35
C GLY A 52 13.53 8.44 -0.91
N GLU A 53 14.53 7.67 -1.33
CA GLU A 53 14.44 6.76 -2.47
C GLU A 53 13.38 5.66 -2.26
N GLN A 54 13.26 5.13 -1.03
CA GLN A 54 12.21 4.18 -0.68
C GLN A 54 10.81 4.80 -0.72
N LEU A 55 10.67 6.08 -0.35
CA LEU A 55 9.40 6.80 -0.43
C LEU A 55 9.02 7.09 -1.89
N VAL A 56 9.97 7.51 -2.72
CA VAL A 56 9.74 7.74 -4.16
C VAL A 56 9.39 6.42 -4.85
N GLY A 57 10.13 5.34 -4.60
CA GLY A 57 9.80 4.02 -5.18
C GLY A 57 8.48 3.40 -4.66
N ARG A 58 7.93 3.91 -3.56
CA ARG A 58 6.56 3.59 -3.13
C ARG A 58 5.54 4.47 -3.85
N ALA A 59 5.84 5.74 -4.07
CA ALA A 59 4.97 6.65 -4.80
C ALA A 59 4.72 6.16 -6.22
N ASP A 60 5.75 5.72 -6.94
CA ASP A 60 5.62 5.16 -8.29
C ASP A 60 4.73 3.91 -8.31
N ARG A 61 4.90 3.01 -7.35
CA ARG A 61 4.04 1.82 -7.20
C ARG A 61 2.60 2.17 -6.83
N VAL A 62 2.40 3.16 -5.98
CA VAL A 62 1.07 3.66 -5.63
C VAL A 62 0.41 4.28 -6.86
N GLN A 63 1.16 5.05 -7.67
CA GLN A 63 0.66 5.63 -8.91
C GLN A 63 0.24 4.54 -9.91
N GLU A 64 1.06 3.51 -10.10
CA GLU A 64 0.74 2.37 -10.97
C GLU A 64 -0.51 1.62 -10.51
N VAL A 65 -0.68 1.44 -9.20
CA VAL A 65 -1.89 0.84 -8.61
C VAL A 65 -3.11 1.74 -8.83
N TRP A 66 -2.97 3.05 -8.64
CA TRP A 66 -4.03 4.01 -8.90
C TRP A 66 -4.45 4.07 -10.38
N ASP A 67 -3.50 4.01 -11.30
CA ASP A 67 -3.80 3.98 -12.73
C ASP A 67 -4.52 2.69 -13.12
N ARG A 68 -4.14 1.56 -12.52
CA ARG A 68 -4.84 0.28 -12.70
C ARG A 68 -6.26 0.33 -12.14
N ILE A 69 -6.46 0.87 -10.94
CA ILE A 69 -7.78 1.05 -10.35
C ILE A 69 -8.64 1.96 -11.24
N ARG A 70 -8.09 3.08 -11.74
CA ARG A 70 -8.81 4.00 -12.62
C ARG A 70 -9.29 3.34 -13.91
N THR A 71 -8.49 2.47 -14.52
CA THR A 71 -8.86 1.80 -15.77
C THR A 71 -9.94 0.74 -15.60
N HIS A 72 -10.09 0.18 -14.38
CA HIS A 72 -11.06 -0.88 -14.07
C HIS A 72 -12.21 -0.38 -13.15
N SER A 73 -12.19 0.90 -12.75
CA SER A 73 -13.26 1.49 -11.96
C SER A 73 -14.47 1.85 -12.84
N LEU A 74 -15.62 1.87 -12.20
CA LEU A 74 -16.85 2.34 -12.83
C LEU A 74 -16.78 3.86 -13.10
N PRO A 75 -17.53 4.38 -14.08
CA PRO A 75 -17.65 5.80 -14.35
C PRO A 75 -18.05 6.61 -13.12
N ALA A 76 -17.53 7.84 -13.00
CA ALA A 76 -17.87 8.74 -11.90
C ALA A 76 -19.34 9.14 -11.83
N ASN A 77 -20.07 9.03 -12.96
CA ASN A 77 -21.51 9.30 -12.99
C ASN A 77 -22.28 8.10 -12.42
N PRO A 78 -23.05 8.27 -11.32
CA PRO A 78 -23.74 7.19 -10.66
C PRO A 78 -24.68 6.40 -11.58
N SER A 79 -25.46 7.09 -12.42
CA SER A 79 -26.40 6.42 -13.34
C SER A 79 -25.69 5.60 -14.41
N GLN A 80 -24.55 6.10 -14.93
CA GLN A 80 -23.75 5.36 -15.91
C GLN A 80 -23.04 4.16 -15.27
N ALA A 81 -22.51 4.33 -14.05
CA ALA A 81 -21.87 3.28 -13.28
C ALA A 81 -22.84 2.11 -13.01
N GLU A 82 -24.06 2.43 -12.56
CA GLU A 82 -25.10 1.45 -12.31
C GLU A 82 -25.52 0.72 -13.60
N GLN A 83 -25.77 1.46 -14.67
CA GLN A 83 -26.13 0.88 -15.95
C GLN A 83 -25.03 -0.03 -16.51
N GLN A 84 -23.77 0.39 -16.43
CA GLN A 84 -22.63 -0.41 -16.88
C GLN A 84 -22.49 -1.68 -16.06
N LEU A 85 -22.60 -1.61 -14.72
CA LEU A 85 -22.56 -2.76 -13.85
C LEU A 85 -23.67 -3.76 -14.22
N LEU A 86 -24.91 -3.31 -14.30
CA LEU A 86 -26.06 -4.16 -14.61
C LEU A 86 -25.93 -4.82 -15.99
N ASN A 87 -25.53 -4.06 -17.00
CA ASN A 87 -25.33 -4.59 -18.36
C ASN A 87 -24.22 -5.66 -18.40
N THR A 88 -23.14 -5.45 -17.65
CA THR A 88 -22.03 -6.40 -17.60
C THR A 88 -22.45 -7.68 -16.88
N LEU A 89 -23.19 -7.59 -15.78
CA LEU A 89 -23.72 -8.75 -15.06
C LEU A 89 -24.70 -9.55 -15.93
N ASP A 90 -25.58 -8.88 -16.67
CA ASP A 90 -26.51 -9.52 -17.62
C ASP A 90 -25.76 -10.23 -18.75
N GLN A 91 -24.67 -9.64 -19.23
CA GLN A 91 -23.83 -10.27 -20.26
C GLN A 91 -23.16 -11.54 -19.70
N TRP A 92 -22.55 -11.48 -18.51
CA TRP A 92 -21.90 -12.62 -17.89
C TRP A 92 -22.87 -13.75 -17.56
N ALA A 93 -24.08 -13.42 -17.13
CA ALA A 93 -25.13 -14.42 -16.89
C ALA A 93 -25.52 -15.15 -18.19
N ARG A 94 -25.73 -14.41 -19.28
CA ARG A 94 -26.00 -15.01 -20.61
C ARG A 94 -24.87 -15.90 -21.09
N GLU A 95 -23.61 -15.44 -20.99
CA GLU A 95 -22.41 -16.19 -21.43
C GLU A 95 -22.20 -17.46 -20.60
N SER A 96 -22.55 -17.45 -19.31
CA SER A 96 -22.44 -18.62 -18.43
C SER A 96 -23.60 -19.60 -18.55
N GLY A 97 -24.70 -19.19 -19.17
CA GLY A 97 -25.92 -19.98 -19.24
C GLY A 97 -26.68 -20.01 -17.91
N SER A 98 -26.59 -18.93 -17.15
CA SER A 98 -27.34 -18.72 -15.91
C SER A 98 -28.39 -17.60 -16.08
N GLU A 99 -29.38 -17.57 -15.21
CA GLU A 99 -30.49 -16.62 -15.23
C GLU A 99 -30.47 -15.75 -13.98
N ILE A 100 -30.52 -14.43 -14.16
CA ILE A 100 -30.65 -13.48 -13.05
C ILE A 100 -32.11 -13.41 -12.65
N LEU A 101 -32.43 -13.81 -11.40
CA LEU A 101 -33.78 -13.76 -10.84
C LEU A 101 -34.11 -12.38 -10.27
N ASP A 102 -33.14 -11.80 -9.54
CA ASP A 102 -33.29 -10.51 -8.89
C ASP A 102 -31.96 -9.75 -8.85
N ARG A 103 -32.06 -8.40 -8.87
CA ARG A 103 -30.91 -7.50 -8.76
C ARG A 103 -31.33 -6.19 -8.11
N VAL A 104 -30.68 -5.85 -7.00
CA VAL A 104 -31.00 -4.66 -6.22
C VAL A 104 -29.73 -3.85 -6.03
N PRO A 105 -29.50 -2.83 -6.87
CA PRO A 105 -28.39 -1.89 -6.66
C PRO A 105 -28.74 -0.94 -5.50
N GLN A 106 -27.73 -0.62 -4.67
CA GLN A 106 -27.82 0.31 -3.55
C GLN A 106 -26.57 1.15 -3.47
N TRP A 107 -26.72 2.44 -3.38
CA TRP A 107 -25.61 3.36 -3.17
C TRP A 107 -25.32 3.50 -1.68
N ARG A 108 -24.03 3.39 -1.32
CA ARG A 108 -23.52 3.63 0.03
C ARG A 108 -22.35 4.59 -0.04
N GLY A 109 -22.31 5.52 0.88
CA GLY A 109 -21.22 6.48 1.09
C GLY A 109 -21.74 7.91 0.95
N ASP A 110 -21.45 8.70 1.96
CA ASP A 110 -21.72 10.15 2.03
C ASP A 110 -20.43 10.96 1.89
N GLU A 111 -19.29 10.29 1.60
CA GLU A 111 -18.01 10.97 1.52
C GLU A 111 -17.79 11.54 0.11
N ALA A 112 -17.30 12.78 0.07
CA ALA A 112 -17.14 13.56 -1.17
C ALA A 112 -16.16 12.91 -2.19
N ASP A 113 -15.31 11.98 -1.75
CA ASP A 113 -14.22 11.43 -2.57
C ASP A 113 -14.51 10.05 -3.17
N HIS A 114 -15.40 9.26 -2.57
CA HIS A 114 -15.71 7.91 -3.08
C HIS A 114 -17.12 7.46 -2.72
N GLN A 115 -17.76 6.80 -3.66
CA GLN A 115 -19.05 6.17 -3.46
C GLN A 115 -18.91 4.67 -3.73
N THR A 116 -19.63 3.87 -2.96
CA THR A 116 -19.68 2.43 -3.16
C THR A 116 -21.04 2.02 -3.69
N LEU A 117 -21.06 1.40 -4.85
CA LEU A 117 -22.24 0.77 -5.39
C LEU A 117 -22.30 -0.68 -4.92
N THR A 118 -23.20 -0.99 -4.02
CA THR A 118 -23.50 -2.36 -3.57
C THR A 118 -24.62 -2.92 -4.43
N CYS A 119 -24.43 -4.10 -4.99
CA CYS A 119 -25.47 -4.81 -5.74
C CYS A 119 -25.74 -6.18 -5.12
N ARG A 120 -26.98 -6.40 -4.70
CA ARG A 120 -27.45 -7.74 -4.33
C ARG A 120 -27.98 -8.42 -5.59
N LEU A 121 -27.56 -9.63 -5.83
CA LEU A 121 -27.86 -10.39 -7.03
C LEU A 121 -28.30 -11.80 -6.66
N GLU A 122 -29.39 -12.27 -7.24
CA GLU A 122 -29.83 -13.67 -7.18
C GLU A 122 -29.80 -14.29 -8.57
N ILE A 123 -29.06 -15.38 -8.71
CA ILE A 123 -28.84 -16.07 -9.99
C ILE A 123 -29.25 -17.51 -9.85
N ASN A 124 -30.01 -18.00 -10.82
CA ASN A 124 -30.39 -19.42 -10.94
C ASN A 124 -29.60 -20.11 -12.05
N GLY A 125 -29.23 -21.35 -11.81
CA GLY A 125 -28.54 -22.15 -12.81
C GLY A 125 -28.02 -23.49 -12.28
N SER A 126 -27.44 -24.27 -13.18
CA SER A 126 -26.69 -25.44 -12.78
C SER A 126 -25.38 -25.09 -12.08
N LEU A 127 -24.81 -26.00 -11.30
CA LEU A 127 -23.53 -25.79 -10.65
C LEU A 127 -22.44 -25.36 -11.66
N GLY A 128 -22.43 -25.98 -12.85
CA GLY A 128 -21.47 -25.65 -13.91
C GLY A 128 -21.64 -24.21 -14.48
N SER A 129 -22.90 -23.76 -14.68
CA SER A 129 -23.16 -22.40 -15.15
C SER A 129 -22.85 -21.37 -14.08
N LEU A 130 -23.19 -21.62 -12.81
CA LEU A 130 -22.85 -20.73 -11.70
C LEU A 130 -21.33 -20.61 -11.50
N THR A 131 -20.59 -21.71 -11.64
CA THR A 131 -19.12 -21.67 -11.57
C THR A 131 -18.51 -20.85 -12.71
N LYS A 132 -19.03 -20.99 -13.93
CA LYS A 132 -18.61 -20.16 -15.06
C LYS A 132 -18.90 -18.67 -14.82
N PHE A 133 -20.06 -18.35 -14.24
CA PHE A 133 -20.40 -16.98 -13.87
C PHE A 133 -19.42 -16.41 -12.86
N LEU A 134 -19.11 -17.15 -11.78
CA LEU A 134 -18.12 -16.73 -10.78
C LEU A 134 -16.73 -16.55 -11.38
N GLN A 135 -16.31 -17.43 -12.28
CA GLN A 135 -15.04 -17.28 -13.00
C GLN A 135 -15.02 -15.99 -13.85
N ARG A 136 -16.13 -15.65 -14.52
CA ARG A 136 -16.26 -14.40 -15.28
C ARG A 136 -16.24 -13.19 -14.38
N LEU A 137 -16.88 -13.27 -13.22
CA LEU A 137 -16.88 -12.21 -12.21
C LEU A 137 -15.46 -11.92 -11.68
N GLU A 138 -14.66 -12.98 -11.44
CA GLU A 138 -13.28 -12.84 -10.95
C GLU A 138 -12.30 -12.35 -12.03
N SER A 139 -12.46 -12.84 -13.27
CA SER A 139 -11.57 -12.50 -14.39
C SER A 139 -12.07 -11.31 -15.23
N GLY A 140 -13.18 -10.71 -14.86
CA GLY A 140 -13.84 -9.64 -15.62
C GLY A 140 -13.09 -8.33 -15.64
N SER A 141 -13.57 -7.41 -16.47
CA SER A 141 -12.98 -6.08 -16.65
C SER A 141 -13.31 -5.08 -15.54
N LEU A 142 -14.25 -5.44 -14.64
CA LEU A 142 -14.67 -4.59 -13.53
C LEU A 142 -14.07 -5.11 -12.22
N ASP A 143 -13.52 -4.20 -11.43
CA ASP A 143 -12.99 -4.53 -10.10
C ASP A 143 -14.15 -4.62 -9.09
N LEU A 144 -14.72 -5.82 -8.96
CA LEU A 144 -15.85 -6.11 -8.10
C LEU A 144 -15.42 -6.93 -6.89
N LYS A 145 -15.76 -6.46 -5.71
CA LYS A 145 -15.52 -7.19 -4.46
C LYS A 145 -16.77 -7.98 -4.07
N VAL A 146 -16.61 -9.28 -3.85
CA VAL A 146 -17.66 -10.14 -3.29
C VAL A 146 -17.62 -10.05 -1.78
N ASP A 147 -18.68 -9.52 -1.17
CA ASP A 147 -18.79 -9.42 0.29
C ASP A 147 -19.47 -10.63 0.91
N ALA A 148 -20.47 -11.16 0.25
CA ALA A 148 -21.20 -12.34 0.70
C ALA A 148 -21.63 -13.21 -0.47
N MET A 149 -21.61 -14.51 -0.24
CA MET A 149 -22.08 -15.51 -1.19
C MET A 149 -22.88 -16.58 -0.44
N GLN A 150 -24.06 -16.90 -0.97
CA GLN A 150 -24.92 -17.97 -0.43
C GLN A 150 -25.42 -18.83 -1.58
N LEU A 151 -25.18 -20.13 -1.49
CA LEU A 151 -25.70 -21.11 -2.44
C LEU A 151 -26.82 -21.91 -1.78
N THR A 152 -27.99 -21.93 -2.42
CA THR A 152 -29.15 -22.66 -1.96
C THR A 152 -29.68 -23.57 -3.07
N THR A 153 -30.21 -24.71 -2.71
CA THR A 153 -30.92 -25.58 -3.63
C THR A 153 -32.35 -25.81 -3.14
N ARG A 154 -33.30 -25.73 -4.03
CA ARG A 154 -34.71 -26.08 -3.76
C ARG A 154 -35.05 -27.46 -4.27
N ASP A 155 -34.21 -28.00 -5.15
CA ASP A 155 -34.44 -29.29 -5.79
C ASP A 155 -33.60 -30.39 -5.09
N PRO A 156 -34.22 -31.51 -4.66
CA PRO A 156 -33.48 -32.65 -4.11
C PRO A 156 -32.45 -33.25 -5.08
N SER A 157 -32.66 -33.08 -6.39
CA SER A 157 -31.72 -33.54 -7.42
C SER A 157 -30.52 -32.60 -7.61
N ALA A 158 -30.56 -31.42 -7.00
CA ALA A 158 -29.53 -30.39 -7.09
C ALA A 158 -29.16 -29.96 -8.54
N GLN A 159 -30.09 -30.14 -9.50
CA GLN A 159 -29.86 -29.76 -10.88
C GLN A 159 -29.95 -28.23 -11.08
N GLN A 160 -30.79 -27.58 -10.29
CA GLN A 160 -30.96 -26.12 -10.27
C GLN A 160 -30.65 -25.57 -8.88
N MET A 161 -29.81 -24.56 -8.86
CA MET A 161 -29.35 -23.89 -7.62
C MET A 161 -29.55 -22.39 -7.75
N THR A 162 -29.82 -21.74 -6.62
CA THR A 162 -29.86 -20.28 -6.54
C THR A 162 -28.63 -19.79 -5.81
N LEU A 163 -27.87 -18.92 -6.47
CA LEU A 163 -26.70 -18.26 -5.95
C LEU A 163 -27.05 -16.82 -5.58
N GLY A 164 -27.05 -16.50 -4.30
CA GLY A 164 -27.13 -15.13 -3.79
C GLY A 164 -25.75 -14.53 -3.66
N LEU A 165 -25.53 -13.38 -4.24
CA LEU A 165 -24.26 -12.61 -4.17
C LEU A 165 -24.51 -11.21 -3.66
N GLN A 166 -23.58 -10.71 -2.87
CA GLN A 166 -23.48 -9.27 -2.55
C GLN A 166 -22.16 -8.76 -3.10
N LEU A 167 -22.26 -7.88 -4.08
CA LEU A 167 -21.12 -7.31 -4.80
C LEU A 167 -20.98 -5.84 -4.42
N ASN A 168 -19.74 -5.39 -4.24
CA ASN A 168 -19.39 -4.00 -4.06
C ASN A 168 -18.47 -3.53 -5.18
N ALA A 169 -18.83 -2.41 -5.79
CA ALA A 169 -18.02 -1.70 -6.76
C ALA A 169 -17.62 -0.32 -6.22
N LEU A 170 -16.37 0.03 -6.35
CA LEU A 170 -15.87 1.36 -6.01
C LEU A 170 -16.10 2.30 -7.19
N VAL A 171 -16.72 3.44 -6.91
CA VAL A 171 -16.91 4.53 -7.87
C VAL A 171 -16.09 5.71 -7.38
N LEU A 172 -15.06 6.08 -8.13
CA LEU A 172 -14.23 7.23 -7.82
C LEU A 172 -14.92 8.49 -8.33
N SER A 173 -15.21 9.44 -7.44
CA SER A 173 -15.68 10.74 -7.85
C SER A 173 -14.60 11.47 -8.66
N SER A 174 -14.97 12.08 -9.78
CA SER A 174 -14.04 12.81 -10.65
C SER A 174 -13.60 14.16 -10.06
N ASN A 175 -13.83 14.39 -8.77
CA ASN A 175 -13.48 15.63 -8.10
C ASN A 175 -12.03 15.52 -7.57
N THR A 176 -11.05 15.58 -8.50
CA THR A 176 -9.67 15.90 -8.13
C THR A 176 -9.49 17.38 -8.33
N PRO A 177 -9.00 18.14 -7.32
CA PRO A 177 -8.78 19.58 -7.40
C PRO A 177 -7.72 19.96 -8.43
#